data_9043cf42d29ed92ea5d8d339d4dac4da
#
_entry.id   9043cf42d29ed92ea5d8d339d4dac4da
#
_cell.length_a   1.000
_cell.length_b   1.000
_cell.length_c   1.000
_cell.angle_alpha   90.00
_cell.angle_beta   90.00
_cell.angle_gamma   90.00
#
_symmetry.space_group_name_H-M   'P 1'
#
loop_
_entity.id
_entity.type
_entity.pdbx_description
1 polymer ?
#
loop_
_entity_poly.entity_id
_entity_poly.type
_entity_poly.pdbx_seq_one_letter_code
_entity_poly.pdbx_strand_id
1 'polypeptide(L)'
;MVRLALISDIHGNRVALDAVLADLAGRAVEEVVCLGDIAAGGPQPREVIARLRELRCQVVRGNADDWLLAGLPPGRSGETRRLMDVVAWARDRLTANDCEYLAALPATLGVTAGELDLFCFHGSPRANTESVLPTTPAAELDRLLADVPASRVFASGHTHLQMLRSHRAALLVNPGSIGLPLGALSAGDPPLPTCAEYAIVTVGADELEIVHRRLPIDVNALVAATAAMPHPSWARDLETRIARWNARA
;
A
#
# COMPACT_ATOMS: atom_id res chain seq x y z
N MET A 1 14.98 -21.50 -4.54
CA MET A 1 14.75 -20.05 -4.58
C MET A 1 13.30 -19.80 -4.14
N VAL A 2 13.08 -18.92 -3.16
CA VAL A 2 11.75 -18.51 -2.68
C VAL A 2 11.43 -17.14 -3.27
N ARG A 3 10.20 -16.92 -3.73
CA ARG A 3 9.76 -15.64 -4.27
C ARG A 3 8.57 -15.10 -3.50
N LEU A 4 8.70 -13.88 -2.99
CA LEU A 4 7.63 -13.12 -2.35
C LEU A 4 7.22 -11.94 -3.24
N ALA A 5 5.93 -11.64 -3.31
CA ALA A 5 5.46 -10.35 -3.82
C ALA A 5 5.15 -9.41 -2.65
N LEU A 6 5.68 -8.20 -2.69
CA LEU A 6 5.33 -7.10 -1.81
C LEU A 6 4.37 -6.18 -2.55
N ILE A 7 3.18 -6.02 -2.01
CA ILE A 7 2.14 -5.11 -2.51
C ILE A 7 1.75 -4.12 -1.42
N SER A 8 1.27 -2.95 -1.77
CA SER A 8 0.87 -1.91 -0.82
C SER A 8 -0.12 -0.94 -1.42
N ASP A 9 -0.82 -0.20 -0.56
CA ASP A 9 -1.55 1.00 -0.94
C ASP A 9 -2.53 0.74 -2.10
N ILE A 10 -3.39 -0.28 -1.90
CA ILE A 10 -4.36 -0.74 -2.91
C ILE A 10 -5.52 0.25 -3.03
N HIS A 11 -5.87 0.89 -1.92
CA HIS A 11 -6.87 1.95 -1.87
C HIS A 11 -8.19 1.60 -2.56
N GLY A 12 -8.73 0.40 -2.32
CA GLY A 12 -10.01 -0.03 -2.89
C GLY A 12 -10.02 -0.10 -4.43
N ASN A 13 -8.87 -0.14 -5.08
CA ASN A 13 -8.75 -0.27 -6.54
C ASN A 13 -8.59 -1.76 -6.92
N ARG A 14 -9.73 -2.47 -7.01
CA ARG A 14 -9.79 -3.88 -7.39
C ARG A 14 -9.23 -4.11 -8.80
N VAL A 15 -9.48 -3.18 -9.72
CA VAL A 15 -9.01 -3.29 -11.11
C VAL A 15 -7.48 -3.35 -11.17
N ALA A 16 -6.82 -2.48 -10.42
CA ALA A 16 -5.35 -2.47 -10.33
C ALA A 16 -4.81 -3.72 -9.61
N LEU A 17 -5.48 -4.15 -8.53
CA LEU A 17 -5.10 -5.37 -7.82
C LEU A 17 -5.20 -6.61 -8.72
N ASP A 18 -6.28 -6.77 -9.46
CA ASP A 18 -6.46 -7.92 -10.37
C ASP A 18 -5.41 -7.92 -11.50
N ALA A 19 -4.99 -6.75 -12.00
CA ALA A 19 -3.90 -6.65 -12.97
C ALA A 19 -2.56 -7.14 -12.38
N VAL A 20 -2.25 -6.76 -11.14
CA VAL A 20 -1.05 -7.24 -10.43
C VAL A 20 -1.11 -8.75 -10.21
N LEU A 21 -2.24 -9.27 -9.74
CA LEU A 21 -2.41 -10.70 -9.50
C LEU A 21 -2.30 -11.54 -10.78
N ALA A 22 -2.81 -11.02 -11.90
CA ALA A 22 -2.65 -11.66 -13.20
C ALA A 22 -1.18 -11.72 -13.65
N ASP A 23 -0.41 -10.65 -13.42
CA ASP A 23 1.04 -10.63 -13.72
C ASP A 23 1.81 -11.59 -12.78
N LEU A 24 1.42 -11.69 -11.49
CA LEU A 24 2.04 -12.61 -10.52
C LEU A 24 1.79 -14.08 -10.85
N ALA A 25 0.65 -14.43 -11.45
CA ALA A 25 0.28 -15.82 -11.75
C ALA A 25 1.32 -16.55 -12.64
N GLY A 26 2.06 -15.81 -13.49
CA GLY A 26 3.12 -16.36 -14.35
C GLY A 26 4.54 -16.31 -13.76
N ARG A 27 4.71 -15.91 -12.46
CA ARG A 27 6.03 -15.58 -11.90
C ARG A 27 6.54 -16.51 -10.83
N ALA A 28 5.86 -17.62 -10.56
CA ALA A 28 6.21 -18.57 -9.51
C ALA A 28 6.43 -17.88 -8.14
N VAL A 29 5.56 -16.93 -7.80
CA VAL A 29 5.51 -16.29 -6.49
C VAL A 29 4.80 -17.23 -5.52
N GLU A 30 5.43 -17.50 -4.39
CA GLU A 30 4.94 -18.45 -3.39
C GLU A 30 4.04 -17.76 -2.37
N GLU A 31 4.30 -16.49 -2.08
CA GLU A 31 3.56 -15.72 -1.09
C GLU A 31 3.41 -14.25 -1.52
N VAL A 32 2.28 -13.65 -1.12
CA VAL A 32 2.00 -12.23 -1.28
C VAL A 32 1.87 -11.60 0.10
N VAL A 33 2.62 -10.52 0.34
CA VAL A 33 2.55 -9.72 1.57
C VAL A 33 2.04 -8.32 1.23
N CYS A 34 0.98 -7.89 1.88
CA CYS A 34 0.40 -6.57 1.70
C CYS A 34 0.79 -5.63 2.85
N LEU A 35 1.34 -4.47 2.51
CA LEU A 35 1.88 -3.51 3.46
C LEU A 35 0.85 -2.45 3.91
N GLY A 36 -0.46 -2.74 3.78
CA GLY A 36 -1.54 -1.90 4.29
C GLY A 36 -2.20 -0.98 3.27
N ASP A 37 -3.12 -0.15 3.76
CA ASP A 37 -3.94 0.78 2.99
C ASP A 37 -4.75 0.06 1.88
N ILE A 38 -5.52 -0.95 2.32
CA ILE A 38 -6.15 -1.89 1.39
C ILE A 38 -7.45 -1.37 0.79
N ALA A 39 -8.32 -0.72 1.57
CA ALA A 39 -9.71 -0.54 1.15
C ALA A 39 -10.18 0.92 1.08
N ALA A 40 -9.61 1.84 1.87
CA ALA A 40 -10.06 3.23 1.88
C ALA A 40 -9.56 4.02 0.68
N GLY A 41 -10.41 4.85 0.09
CA GLY A 41 -10.01 5.84 -0.92
C GLY A 41 -10.38 5.51 -2.35
N GLY A 42 -10.81 4.30 -2.68
CA GLY A 42 -11.14 3.90 -4.05
C GLY A 42 -12.52 3.22 -4.19
N PRO A 43 -12.87 2.82 -5.40
CA PRO A 43 -14.25 2.48 -5.77
C PRO A 43 -14.74 1.11 -5.27
N GLN A 44 -13.86 0.20 -4.88
CA GLN A 44 -14.22 -1.21 -4.65
C GLN A 44 -13.65 -1.74 -3.32
N PRO A 45 -14.01 -1.11 -2.15
CA PRO A 45 -13.41 -1.43 -0.85
C PRO A 45 -13.62 -2.88 -0.43
N ARG A 46 -14.85 -3.41 -0.55
CA ARG A 46 -15.18 -4.78 -0.13
C ARG A 46 -14.56 -5.83 -1.04
N GLU A 47 -14.55 -5.56 -2.34
CA GLU A 47 -14.01 -6.45 -3.35
C GLU A 47 -12.51 -6.66 -3.16
N VAL A 48 -11.78 -5.61 -2.74
CA VAL A 48 -10.36 -5.71 -2.38
C VAL A 48 -10.18 -6.56 -1.12
N ILE A 49 -10.95 -6.30 -0.05
CA ILE A 49 -10.89 -7.10 1.18
C ILE A 49 -11.17 -8.58 0.87
N ALA A 50 -12.25 -8.87 0.11
CA ALA A 50 -12.59 -10.22 -0.27
C ALA A 50 -11.44 -10.90 -1.03
N ARG A 51 -10.81 -10.17 -1.97
CA ARG A 51 -9.72 -10.70 -2.77
C ARG A 51 -8.47 -11.04 -1.96
N LEU A 52 -8.08 -10.19 -0.98
CA LEU A 52 -6.97 -10.48 -0.08
C LEU A 52 -7.24 -11.66 0.84
N ARG A 53 -8.50 -11.82 1.30
CA ARG A 53 -8.92 -12.99 2.10
C ARG A 53 -8.87 -14.28 1.28
N GLU A 54 -9.33 -14.27 0.02
CA GLU A 54 -9.22 -15.42 -0.90
C GLU A 54 -7.76 -15.84 -1.12
N LEU A 55 -6.86 -14.88 -1.27
CA LEU A 55 -5.42 -15.11 -1.42
C LEU A 55 -4.76 -15.60 -0.13
N ARG A 56 -5.44 -15.52 1.02
CA ARG A 56 -4.84 -15.72 2.35
C ARG A 56 -3.60 -14.86 2.55
N CYS A 57 -3.62 -13.67 1.98
CA CYS A 57 -2.53 -12.70 2.00
C CYS A 57 -2.21 -12.28 3.44
N GLN A 58 -0.94 -12.26 3.80
CA GLN A 58 -0.50 -11.61 5.04
C GLN A 58 -0.57 -10.08 4.85
N VAL A 59 -1.20 -9.39 5.78
CA VAL A 59 -1.47 -7.94 5.66
C VAL A 59 -1.10 -7.22 6.95
N VAL A 60 -0.36 -6.11 6.85
CA VAL A 60 -0.23 -5.15 7.95
C VAL A 60 -1.29 -4.06 7.81
N ARG A 61 -1.68 -3.44 8.93
CA ARG A 61 -2.68 -2.39 8.94
C ARG A 61 -2.08 -1.03 8.58
N GLY A 62 -2.63 -0.38 7.55
CA GLY A 62 -2.27 0.98 7.17
C GLY A 62 -3.10 2.05 7.87
N ASN A 63 -2.73 3.32 7.67
CA ASN A 63 -3.46 4.44 8.26
C ASN A 63 -4.84 4.65 7.62
N ALA A 64 -4.99 4.35 6.34
CA ALA A 64 -6.28 4.46 5.68
C ALA A 64 -7.24 3.32 6.09
N ASP A 65 -6.73 2.18 6.54
CA ASP A 65 -7.53 1.12 7.15
C ASP A 65 -8.07 1.57 8.52
N ASP A 66 -7.26 2.30 9.31
CA ASP A 66 -7.72 2.94 10.56
C ASP A 66 -8.82 3.98 10.30
N TRP A 67 -8.77 4.72 9.19
CA TRP A 67 -9.84 5.67 8.82
C TRP A 67 -11.18 4.99 8.56
N LEU A 68 -11.18 3.78 8.02
CA LEU A 68 -12.42 3.00 7.85
C LEU A 68 -13.02 2.57 9.18
N LEU A 69 -12.21 2.35 10.20
CA LEU A 69 -12.66 1.94 11.53
C LEU A 69 -13.10 3.13 12.40
N ALA A 70 -12.27 4.18 12.46
CA ALA A 70 -12.41 5.31 13.38
C ALA A 70 -12.85 6.63 12.70
N GLY A 71 -12.85 6.67 11.37
CA GLY A 71 -13.01 7.89 10.60
C GLY A 71 -11.71 8.65 10.39
N LEU A 72 -11.68 9.50 9.36
CA LEU A 72 -10.53 10.35 9.06
C LEU A 72 -10.43 11.46 10.11
N PRO A 73 -9.25 11.79 10.63
CA PRO A 73 -9.06 12.93 11.50
C PRO A 73 -9.57 14.23 10.85
N PRO A 74 -10.23 15.11 11.61
CA PRO A 74 -10.82 16.32 11.07
C PRO A 74 -9.77 17.20 10.39
N GLY A 75 -10.09 17.72 9.21
CA GLY A 75 -9.25 18.64 8.44
C GLY A 75 -10.03 19.88 8.02
N ARG A 76 -9.32 20.97 7.75
CA ARG A 76 -9.93 22.28 7.45
C ARG A 76 -10.02 22.61 5.96
N SER A 77 -9.35 21.88 5.08
CA SER A 77 -9.35 22.11 3.64
C SER A 77 -10.53 21.43 2.93
N GLY A 78 -10.94 21.95 1.78
CA GLY A 78 -11.97 21.31 0.94
C GLY A 78 -11.54 19.94 0.42
N GLU A 79 -10.24 19.73 0.14
CA GLU A 79 -9.67 18.42 -0.24
C GLU A 79 -9.84 17.40 0.88
N THR A 80 -9.59 17.81 2.14
CA THR A 80 -9.81 16.93 3.30
C THR A 80 -11.27 16.53 3.41
N ARG A 81 -12.21 17.45 3.16
CA ARG A 81 -13.64 17.14 3.19
C ARG A 81 -14.02 16.10 2.16
N ARG A 82 -13.59 16.26 0.90
CA ARG A 82 -13.87 15.28 -0.16
C ARG A 82 -13.30 13.90 0.18
N LEU A 83 -12.09 13.84 0.74
CA LEU A 83 -11.51 12.58 1.18
C LEU A 83 -12.31 11.96 2.35
N MET A 84 -12.80 12.79 3.28
CA MET A 84 -13.69 12.32 4.35
C MET A 84 -14.97 11.71 3.78
N ASP A 85 -15.58 12.33 2.76
CA ASP A 85 -16.79 11.82 2.10
C ASP A 85 -16.51 10.48 1.41
N VAL A 86 -15.36 10.34 0.76
CA VAL A 86 -14.94 9.08 0.11
C VAL A 86 -14.67 7.97 1.15
N VAL A 87 -14.03 8.30 2.26
CA VAL A 87 -13.79 7.33 3.35
C VAL A 87 -15.11 6.92 4.01
N ALA A 88 -16.00 7.87 4.29
CA ALA A 88 -17.33 7.57 4.84
C ALA A 88 -18.14 6.68 3.88
N TRP A 89 -18.14 7.02 2.59
CA TRP A 89 -18.78 6.23 1.54
C TRP A 89 -18.25 4.78 1.47
N ALA A 90 -16.93 4.60 1.58
CA ALA A 90 -16.31 3.29 1.60
C ALA A 90 -16.72 2.51 2.87
N ARG A 91 -16.68 3.17 4.05
CA ARG A 91 -17.09 2.59 5.34
C ARG A 91 -18.53 2.10 5.33
N ASP A 92 -19.46 2.88 4.77
CA ASP A 92 -20.89 2.53 4.68
C ASP A 92 -21.14 1.27 3.84
N ARG A 93 -20.18 0.85 3.04
CA ARG A 93 -20.24 -0.36 2.23
C ARG A 93 -19.68 -1.60 2.92
N LEU A 94 -18.89 -1.42 3.98
CA LEU A 94 -18.28 -2.53 4.70
C LEU A 94 -19.34 -3.24 5.56
N THR A 95 -19.23 -4.56 5.62
CA THR A 95 -19.97 -5.36 6.59
C THR A 95 -19.25 -5.36 7.96
N ALA A 96 -19.94 -5.80 9.01
CA ALA A 96 -19.30 -6.01 10.32
C ALA A 96 -18.10 -6.95 10.22
N ASN A 97 -18.19 -8.02 9.42
CA ASN A 97 -17.10 -8.96 9.21
C ASN A 97 -15.89 -8.35 8.44
N ASP A 98 -16.14 -7.36 7.55
CA ASP A 98 -15.06 -6.62 6.91
C ASP A 98 -14.35 -5.70 7.92
N CYS A 99 -15.11 -5.04 8.80
CA CYS A 99 -14.55 -4.22 9.88
C CYS A 99 -13.78 -5.06 10.91
N GLU A 100 -14.27 -6.22 11.28
CA GLU A 100 -13.58 -7.18 12.17
C GLU A 100 -12.25 -7.64 11.53
N TYR A 101 -12.24 -7.93 10.24
CA TYR A 101 -11.03 -8.27 9.51
C TYR A 101 -9.99 -7.14 9.57
N LEU A 102 -10.40 -5.89 9.25
CA LEU A 102 -9.51 -4.74 9.30
C LEU A 102 -8.96 -4.48 10.71
N ALA A 103 -9.82 -4.60 11.73
CA ALA A 103 -9.43 -4.40 13.13
C ALA A 103 -8.44 -5.46 13.63
N ALA A 104 -8.48 -6.68 13.08
CA ALA A 104 -7.59 -7.77 13.42
C ALA A 104 -6.21 -7.69 12.74
N LEU A 105 -6.02 -6.80 11.76
CA LEU A 105 -4.73 -6.66 11.07
C LEU A 105 -3.66 -6.16 12.04
N PRO A 106 -2.46 -6.79 12.08
CA PRO A 106 -1.35 -6.36 12.91
C PRO A 106 -0.72 -5.06 12.37
N ALA A 107 -0.09 -4.29 13.25
CA ALA A 107 0.66 -3.09 12.85
C ALA A 107 1.98 -3.42 12.14
N THR A 108 2.59 -4.57 12.49
CA THR A 108 3.84 -5.06 11.92
C THR A 108 3.79 -6.58 11.75
N LEU A 109 4.58 -7.12 10.82
CA LEU A 109 4.72 -8.55 10.57
C LEU A 109 6.19 -8.92 10.41
N GLY A 110 6.62 -10.05 11.01
CA GLY A 110 7.81 -10.77 10.61
C GLY A 110 7.46 -11.81 9.56
N VAL A 111 8.17 -11.85 8.45
CA VAL A 111 7.99 -12.82 7.37
C VAL A 111 9.33 -13.49 7.09
N THR A 112 9.37 -14.83 7.12
CA THR A 112 10.58 -15.59 6.80
C THR A 112 10.42 -16.26 5.42
N ALA A 113 11.34 -15.97 4.51
CA ALA A 113 11.40 -16.54 3.18
C ALA A 113 12.74 -17.24 2.96
N GLY A 114 12.76 -18.57 3.08
CA GLY A 114 14.00 -19.32 3.12
C GLY A 114 14.88 -18.88 4.30
N GLU A 115 16.06 -18.34 4.02
CA GLU A 115 16.99 -17.80 5.03
C GLU A 115 16.87 -16.29 5.22
N LEU A 116 15.90 -15.64 4.58
CA LEU A 116 15.68 -14.20 4.67
C LEU A 116 14.57 -13.87 5.66
N ASP A 117 14.90 -13.05 6.64
CA ASP A 117 13.90 -12.40 7.50
C ASP A 117 13.58 -10.99 7.00
N LEU A 118 12.28 -10.78 6.73
CA LEU A 118 11.71 -9.47 6.41
C LEU A 118 10.92 -8.97 7.62
N PHE A 119 11.03 -7.69 7.91
CA PHE A 119 10.17 -7.00 8.86
C PHE A 119 9.30 -5.98 8.12
N CYS A 120 7.99 -6.21 8.14
CA CYS A 120 7.01 -5.49 7.35
C CYS A 120 6.17 -4.55 8.22
N PHE A 121 5.94 -3.34 7.76
CA PHE A 121 5.12 -2.32 8.40
C PHE A 121 4.53 -1.39 7.33
N HIS A 122 3.58 -0.51 7.69
CA HIS A 122 3.00 0.40 6.70
C HIS A 122 3.84 1.67 6.55
N GLY A 123 3.80 2.59 7.50
CA GLY A 123 4.58 3.84 7.48
C GLY A 123 5.98 3.64 8.09
N SER A 124 6.03 3.48 9.41
CA SER A 124 7.21 3.06 10.16
C SER A 124 6.83 1.97 11.18
N PRO A 125 7.82 1.29 11.81
CA PRO A 125 7.52 0.36 12.90
C PRO A 125 6.80 1.00 14.09
N ARG A 126 6.91 2.30 14.26
CA ARG A 126 6.37 3.07 15.39
C ARG A 126 4.98 3.62 15.12
N ALA A 127 4.73 4.03 13.88
CA ALA A 127 3.44 4.61 13.48
C ALA A 127 3.18 4.43 11.99
N ASN A 128 1.97 4.03 11.64
CA ASN A 128 1.57 3.83 10.25
C ASN A 128 1.40 5.13 9.44
N THR A 129 1.58 6.30 10.09
CA THR A 129 1.53 7.63 9.48
C THR A 129 2.89 8.30 9.30
N GLU A 130 3.98 7.67 9.77
CA GLU A 130 5.33 8.19 9.58
C GLU A 130 5.86 7.80 8.18
N SER A 131 6.47 8.75 7.46
CA SER A 131 7.00 8.50 6.11
C SER A 131 8.47 8.09 6.14
N VAL A 132 8.80 6.95 5.52
CA VAL A 132 10.18 6.55 5.22
C VAL A 132 10.46 6.85 3.76
N LEU A 133 11.29 7.87 3.50
CA LEU A 133 11.59 8.39 2.17
C LEU A 133 13.03 8.05 1.73
N PRO A 134 13.32 8.11 0.42
CA PRO A 134 14.70 8.01 -0.07
C PRO A 134 15.64 9.05 0.57
N THR A 135 15.09 10.19 0.99
CA THR A 135 15.82 11.32 1.59
C THR A 135 15.83 11.32 3.11
N THR A 136 15.13 10.41 3.78
CA THR A 136 15.11 10.34 5.26
C THR A 136 16.53 10.22 5.80
N PRO A 137 16.99 11.10 6.73
CA PRO A 137 18.35 11.07 7.25
C PRO A 137 18.69 9.72 7.91
N ALA A 138 19.95 9.28 7.80
CA ALA A 138 20.38 8.01 8.38
C ALA A 138 20.14 7.92 9.90
N ALA A 139 20.38 9.02 10.63
CA ALA A 139 20.12 9.08 12.07
C ALA A 139 18.63 8.93 12.40
N GLU A 140 17.75 9.41 11.53
CA GLU A 140 16.31 9.21 11.68
C GLU A 140 15.92 7.76 11.42
N LEU A 141 16.47 7.12 10.39
CA LEU A 141 16.27 5.69 10.15
C LEU A 141 16.76 4.84 11.33
N ASP A 142 17.92 5.19 11.92
CA ASP A 142 18.41 4.52 13.14
C ASP A 142 17.38 4.61 14.27
N ARG A 143 16.77 5.78 14.46
CA ARG A 143 15.75 6.00 15.49
C ARG A 143 14.44 5.26 15.19
N LEU A 144 14.01 5.20 13.94
CA LEU A 144 12.80 4.49 13.54
C LEU A 144 12.93 2.98 13.67
N LEU A 145 14.14 2.44 13.47
CA LEU A 145 14.44 1.01 13.45
C LEU A 145 15.13 0.51 14.75
N ALA A 146 15.22 1.34 15.80
CA ALA A 146 15.99 1.00 16.99
C ALA A 146 15.43 -0.21 17.78
N ASP A 147 14.11 -0.31 17.88
CA ASP A 147 13.42 -1.24 18.78
C ASP A 147 12.72 -2.39 17.99
N VAL A 148 13.20 -2.69 16.78
CA VAL A 148 12.64 -3.77 15.95
C VAL A 148 13.62 -4.94 15.83
N PRO A 149 13.12 -6.17 15.56
CA PRO A 149 13.98 -7.30 15.30
C PRO A 149 15.00 -7.02 14.18
N ALA A 150 16.22 -7.47 14.35
CA ALA A 150 17.22 -7.38 13.31
C ALA A 150 16.74 -8.16 12.06
N SER A 151 16.62 -7.48 10.93
CA SER A 151 16.15 -8.05 9.67
C SER A 151 17.04 -7.59 8.53
N ARG A 152 17.21 -8.45 7.53
CA ARG A 152 17.97 -8.08 6.32
C ARG A 152 17.17 -7.16 5.40
N VAL A 153 15.83 -7.25 5.45
CA VAL A 153 14.93 -6.41 4.66
C VAL A 153 13.84 -5.82 5.55
N PHE A 154 13.68 -4.52 5.47
CA PHE A 154 12.56 -3.77 6.03
C PHE A 154 11.65 -3.33 4.88
N ALA A 155 10.38 -3.77 4.90
CA ALA A 155 9.41 -3.47 3.85
C ALA A 155 8.33 -2.51 4.36
N SER A 156 8.12 -1.39 3.65
CA SER A 156 7.15 -0.35 4.00
C SER A 156 6.30 0.09 2.81
N GLY A 157 5.13 0.69 3.07
CA GLY A 157 4.24 1.32 2.10
C GLY A 157 4.12 2.82 2.30
N HIS A 158 2.87 3.33 2.37
CA HIS A 158 2.45 4.66 2.79
C HIS A 158 2.83 5.82 1.85
N THR A 159 4.09 5.88 1.40
CA THR A 159 4.58 7.02 0.60
C THR A 159 4.20 6.95 -0.88
N HIS A 160 3.72 5.80 -1.36
CA HIS A 160 3.42 5.49 -2.76
C HIS A 160 4.62 5.66 -3.71
N LEU A 161 5.84 5.68 -3.17
CA LEU A 161 7.08 5.83 -3.93
C LEU A 161 7.85 4.52 -3.94
N GLN A 162 8.11 3.97 -5.12
CA GLN A 162 9.03 2.84 -5.22
C GLN A 162 10.41 3.23 -4.69
N MET A 163 10.93 2.46 -3.73
CA MET A 163 12.21 2.70 -3.10
C MET A 163 12.96 1.40 -2.82
N LEU A 164 14.24 1.41 -3.14
CA LEU A 164 15.21 0.43 -2.65
C LEU A 164 16.40 1.23 -2.10
N ARG A 165 16.65 1.10 -0.80
CA ARG A 165 17.67 1.87 -0.11
C ARG A 165 18.45 1.01 0.87
N SER A 166 19.78 1.07 0.80
CA SER A 166 20.64 0.44 1.82
C SER A 166 20.70 1.32 3.07
N HIS A 167 20.60 0.71 4.23
CA HIS A 167 20.83 1.35 5.51
C HIS A 167 21.52 0.34 6.46
N ARG A 168 22.77 0.65 6.87
CA ARG A 168 23.64 -0.27 7.60
C ARG A 168 23.77 -1.61 6.84
N ALA A 169 23.47 -2.74 7.49
CA ALA A 169 23.50 -4.07 6.89
C ALA A 169 22.14 -4.52 6.30
N ALA A 170 21.14 -3.65 6.26
CA ALA A 170 19.80 -3.95 5.78
C ALA A 170 19.43 -3.19 4.51
N LEU A 171 18.39 -3.67 3.82
CA LEU A 171 17.72 -3.02 2.72
C LEU A 171 16.33 -2.52 3.18
N LEU A 172 15.98 -1.30 2.83
CA LEU A 172 14.63 -0.76 2.95
C LEU A 172 13.97 -0.80 1.58
N VAL A 173 12.78 -1.38 1.54
CA VAL A 173 12.01 -1.58 0.29
C VAL A 173 10.63 -0.96 0.45
N ASN A 174 10.22 -0.15 -0.53
CA ASN A 174 8.84 0.25 -0.70
C ASN A 174 8.41 -0.19 -2.11
N PRO A 175 7.36 -1.01 -2.25
CA PRO A 175 6.93 -1.52 -3.55
C PRO A 175 6.25 -0.47 -4.43
N GLY A 176 5.97 0.73 -3.91
CA GLY A 176 5.07 1.71 -4.51
C GLY A 176 3.61 1.41 -4.18
N SER A 177 2.68 1.92 -4.95
CA SER A 177 1.25 1.75 -4.73
C SER A 177 0.58 0.96 -5.87
N ILE A 178 -0.29 0.02 -5.52
CA ILE A 178 -1.18 -0.62 -6.50
C ILE A 178 -2.26 0.34 -6.97
N GLY A 179 -2.94 0.97 -6.02
CA GLY A 179 -4.16 1.73 -6.32
C GLY A 179 -3.90 3.16 -6.78
N LEU A 180 -2.81 3.78 -6.31
CA LEU A 180 -2.49 5.17 -6.57
C LEU A 180 -0.97 5.42 -6.58
N PRO A 181 -0.24 4.95 -7.59
CA PRO A 181 1.18 5.29 -7.75
C PRO A 181 1.37 6.80 -7.90
N LEU A 182 2.29 7.37 -7.13
CA LEU A 182 2.51 8.82 -7.12
C LEU A 182 2.97 9.32 -8.50
N GLY A 183 2.31 10.37 -9.00
CA GLY A 183 2.58 10.94 -10.32
C GLY A 183 2.07 10.12 -11.52
N ALA A 184 1.34 9.04 -11.28
CA ALA A 184 0.80 8.16 -12.34
C ALA A 184 -0.67 8.46 -12.69
N LEU A 185 -1.15 9.68 -12.44
CA LEU A 185 -2.50 10.08 -12.81
C LEU A 185 -2.58 10.44 -14.30
N SER A 186 -3.68 10.06 -14.93
CA SER A 186 -3.99 10.50 -16.29
C SER A 186 -4.22 12.02 -16.36
N ALA A 187 -3.91 12.63 -17.50
CA ALA A 187 -4.21 14.03 -17.77
C ALA A 187 -5.68 14.16 -18.22
N GLY A 188 -6.62 13.97 -17.34
CA GLY A 188 -8.05 14.03 -17.64
C GLY A 188 -8.89 14.40 -16.45
N ASP A 189 -10.17 14.59 -16.67
CA ASP A 189 -11.15 14.76 -15.60
C ASP A 189 -12.19 13.63 -15.69
N PRO A 190 -12.30 12.75 -14.67
CA PRO A 190 -11.45 12.70 -13.47
C PRO A 190 -10.06 12.12 -13.76
N PRO A 191 -9.01 12.60 -13.06
CA PRO A 191 -7.70 12.00 -13.16
C PRO A 191 -7.71 10.63 -12.47
N LEU A 192 -7.27 9.60 -13.18
CA LEU A 192 -7.26 8.23 -12.69
C LEU A 192 -5.86 7.62 -12.81
N PRO A 193 -5.47 6.71 -11.91
CA PRO A 193 -4.25 5.93 -12.06
C PRO A 193 -4.25 5.18 -13.40
N THR A 194 -3.10 5.17 -14.07
CA THR A 194 -2.91 4.47 -15.35
C THR A 194 -2.07 3.21 -15.22
N CYS A 195 -1.46 3.00 -14.08
CA CYS A 195 -0.62 1.85 -13.78
C CYS A 195 -0.77 1.39 -12.33
N ALA A 196 -0.24 0.22 -12.03
CA ALA A 196 -0.07 -0.32 -10.68
C ALA A 196 1.41 -0.63 -10.44
N GLU A 197 1.86 -0.48 -9.19
CA GLU A 197 3.23 -0.76 -8.76
C GLU A 197 3.27 -1.85 -7.69
N TYR A 198 4.31 -2.69 -7.74
CA TYR A 198 4.60 -3.71 -6.73
C TYR A 198 6.07 -4.13 -6.81
N ALA A 199 6.55 -4.99 -5.89
CA ALA A 199 7.89 -5.53 -5.94
C ALA A 199 7.88 -7.06 -5.80
N ILE A 200 8.90 -7.72 -6.37
CA ILE A 200 9.20 -9.14 -6.15
C ILE A 200 10.54 -9.22 -5.43
N VAL A 201 10.58 -9.97 -4.35
CA VAL A 201 11.78 -10.33 -3.61
C VAL A 201 12.08 -11.81 -3.92
N THR A 202 13.22 -12.08 -4.50
CA THR A 202 13.71 -13.44 -4.78
C THR A 202 14.87 -13.78 -3.85
N VAL A 203 14.78 -14.88 -3.14
CA VAL A 203 15.77 -15.34 -2.17
C VAL A 203 16.37 -16.67 -2.64
N GLY A 204 17.66 -16.68 -2.90
CA GLY A 204 18.47 -17.88 -3.15
C GLY A 204 19.43 -18.14 -2.00
N ALA A 205 20.27 -19.16 -2.11
CA ALA A 205 21.26 -19.50 -1.07
C ALA A 205 22.24 -18.34 -0.80
N ASP A 206 22.75 -17.71 -1.88
CA ASP A 206 23.68 -16.58 -1.81
C ASP A 206 23.18 -15.35 -2.57
N GLU A 207 21.91 -15.34 -2.99
CA GLU A 207 21.32 -14.31 -3.85
C GLU A 207 20.09 -13.69 -3.19
N LEU A 208 20.05 -12.36 -3.21
CA LEU A 208 18.86 -11.55 -2.89
C LEU A 208 18.62 -10.59 -4.04
N GLU A 209 17.53 -10.80 -4.78
CA GLU A 209 17.10 -9.93 -5.85
C GLU A 209 15.81 -9.23 -5.45
N ILE A 210 15.73 -7.90 -5.68
CA ILE A 210 14.53 -7.10 -5.48
C ILE A 210 14.22 -6.38 -6.78
N VAL A 211 13.07 -6.70 -7.37
CA VAL A 211 12.63 -6.13 -8.64
C VAL A 211 11.36 -5.32 -8.43
N HIS A 212 11.45 -4.02 -8.63
CA HIS A 212 10.28 -3.15 -8.73
C HIS A 212 9.60 -3.30 -10.08
N ARG A 213 8.30 -3.36 -10.07
CA ARG A 213 7.47 -3.50 -11.26
C ARG A 213 6.43 -2.41 -11.34
N ARG A 214 6.15 -1.98 -12.57
CA ARG A 214 5.06 -1.08 -12.91
C ARG A 214 4.36 -1.65 -14.15
N LEU A 215 3.05 -1.80 -14.11
CA LEU A 215 2.28 -2.34 -15.22
C LEU A 215 1.02 -1.51 -15.48
N PRO A 216 0.57 -1.43 -16.74
CA PRO A 216 -0.65 -0.71 -17.07
C PRO A 216 -1.87 -1.42 -16.47
N ILE A 217 -2.93 -0.65 -16.21
CA ILE A 217 -4.23 -1.16 -15.77
C ILE A 217 -5.31 -0.83 -16.79
N ASP A 218 -6.46 -1.51 -16.71
CA ASP A 218 -7.63 -1.18 -17.50
C ASP A 218 -8.31 0.09 -16.97
N VAL A 219 -7.96 1.24 -17.54
CA VAL A 219 -8.50 2.54 -17.15
C VAL A 219 -10.01 2.62 -17.40
N ASN A 220 -10.53 1.96 -18.45
CA ASN A 220 -11.97 1.99 -18.75
C ASN A 220 -12.77 1.23 -17.67
N ALA A 221 -12.26 0.08 -17.23
CA ALA A 221 -12.86 -0.66 -16.12
C ALA A 221 -12.82 0.16 -14.81
N LEU A 222 -11.71 0.89 -14.55
CA LEU A 222 -11.61 1.76 -13.39
C LEU A 222 -12.59 2.95 -13.48
N VAL A 223 -12.73 3.59 -14.64
CA VAL A 223 -13.75 4.65 -14.89
C VAL A 223 -15.14 4.12 -14.56
N ALA A 224 -15.50 2.94 -15.06
CA ALA A 224 -16.81 2.34 -14.78
C ALA A 224 -17.00 2.10 -13.25
N ALA A 225 -15.97 1.63 -12.56
CA ALA A 225 -16.04 1.40 -11.13
C ALA A 225 -16.22 2.70 -10.31
N THR A 226 -15.61 3.82 -10.73
CA THR A 226 -15.71 5.10 -10.02
C THR A 226 -17.06 5.78 -10.15
N ALA A 227 -17.93 5.36 -11.07
CA ALA A 227 -19.22 5.99 -11.32
C ALA A 227 -20.16 6.02 -10.09
N ALA A 228 -19.97 5.11 -9.13
CA ALA A 228 -20.75 5.05 -7.90
C ALA A 228 -20.17 5.88 -6.74
N MET A 229 -18.99 6.49 -6.90
CA MET A 229 -18.31 7.25 -5.85
C MET A 229 -18.90 8.67 -5.71
N PRO A 230 -18.90 9.27 -4.50
CA PRO A 230 -19.39 10.62 -4.30
C PRO A 230 -18.54 11.70 -4.99
N HIS A 231 -17.24 11.41 -5.18
CA HIS A 231 -16.27 12.32 -5.80
C HIS A 231 -15.41 11.56 -6.80
N PRO A 232 -15.63 11.71 -8.12
CA PRO A 232 -14.80 11.08 -9.14
C PRO A 232 -13.32 11.51 -9.12
N SER A 233 -13.01 12.68 -8.55
CA SER A 233 -11.62 13.19 -8.41
C SER A 233 -10.85 12.61 -7.20
N TRP A 234 -11.34 11.56 -6.57
CA TRP A 234 -10.76 10.95 -5.37
C TRP A 234 -9.24 10.69 -5.48
N ALA A 235 -8.77 10.25 -6.63
CA ALA A 235 -7.36 9.93 -6.85
C ALA A 235 -6.49 11.18 -6.70
N ARG A 236 -6.89 12.32 -7.27
CA ARG A 236 -6.16 13.60 -7.14
C ARG A 236 -6.15 14.10 -5.70
N ASP A 237 -7.27 14.01 -5.00
CA ASP A 237 -7.39 14.47 -3.62
C ASP A 237 -6.46 13.65 -2.70
N LEU A 238 -6.40 12.35 -2.89
CA LEU A 238 -5.53 11.46 -2.13
C LEU A 238 -4.05 11.69 -2.49
N GLU A 239 -3.70 11.77 -3.78
CA GLU A 239 -2.34 12.07 -4.24
C GLU A 239 -1.82 13.39 -3.65
N THR A 240 -2.64 14.44 -3.67
CA THR A 240 -2.27 15.74 -3.10
C THR A 240 -1.94 15.62 -1.61
N ARG A 241 -2.68 14.83 -0.85
CA ARG A 241 -2.40 14.58 0.57
C ARG A 241 -1.09 13.83 0.77
N ILE A 242 -0.86 12.76 0.02
CA ILE A 242 0.37 11.96 0.10
C ILE A 242 1.58 12.82 -0.23
N ALA A 243 1.51 13.63 -1.29
CA ALA A 243 2.60 14.54 -1.65
C ALA A 243 2.90 15.55 -0.53
N ARG A 244 1.85 16.08 0.15
CA ARG A 244 2.03 16.98 1.31
C ARG A 244 2.60 16.27 2.53
N TRP A 245 2.26 15.03 2.79
CA TRP A 245 2.86 14.24 3.87
C TRP A 245 4.35 14.04 3.62
N ASN A 246 4.70 13.57 2.43
CA ASN A 246 6.08 13.32 2.04
C ASN A 246 6.96 14.59 2.04
N ALA A 247 6.39 15.78 1.79
CA ALA A 247 7.12 17.05 1.83
C ALA A 247 7.38 17.57 3.27
N ARG A 248 6.73 17.00 4.29
CA ARG A 248 6.89 17.39 5.70
C ARG A 248 7.79 16.45 6.49
N ALA A 249 8.09 15.28 5.94
CA ALA A 249 9.01 14.29 6.49
C ALA A 249 10.47 14.58 6.07
#